data_d0cbe7b1f8e5657007f4ebffdb97dde0
#
_entry.id   d0cbe7b1f8e5657007f4ebffdb97dde0
#
_cell.length_a   1.000
_cell.length_b   1.000
_cell.length_c   1.000
_cell.angle_alpha   90.00
_cell.angle_beta   90.00
_cell.angle_gamma   90.00
#
_symmetry.space_group_name_H-M   'P 1'
#
loop_
_entity.id
_entity.type
_entity.pdbx_description
1 polymer ?
#
loop_
_entity_poly.entity_id
_entity_poly.type
_entity_poly.pdbx_seq_one_letter_code
_entity_poly.pdbx_strand_id
1 'polypeptide(L)'
;TVPSCSPRNKVFQVNSTFILLTLRRYKLFATPHTSSLFVLETRTVTLLDRRFEPYISAERIHTAISELARRINRDYAACTGRPLLLVTLNGALVFAGELFRQLNGDFEVAFVKLSSYEGMGSTGKVQLDVPVTAEVRGRDIVIAEDVVDTGNTIHALHGLLQQAGARSVRVATLVLKPTVYYRQPERPEGLLPVDYAALEVEERFIVGYGMDYDGLGRNLGAIYVLSEDREK
;
A
#
# COMPACT_ATOMS: atom_id res chain seq x y z
N THR A 1 14.75 17.01 -53.49
CA THR A 1 13.30 17.15 -53.63
C THR A 1 12.64 16.04 -52.81
N VAL A 2 12.16 16.37 -51.62
CA VAL A 2 11.45 15.50 -50.71
C VAL A 2 9.96 15.81 -50.87
N PRO A 3 9.05 14.80 -51.04
CA PRO A 3 7.61 15.07 -51.13
C PRO A 3 7.02 15.22 -49.72
N SER A 4 6.30 16.33 -49.53
CA SER A 4 5.53 16.64 -48.32
C SER A 4 4.31 15.73 -48.20
N CYS A 5 4.17 15.01 -47.12
CA CYS A 5 2.99 14.23 -46.78
C CYS A 5 2.12 15.03 -45.81
N SER A 6 1.00 15.55 -46.31
CA SER A 6 -0.04 16.23 -45.53
C SER A 6 -0.98 15.19 -44.90
N PRO A 7 -1.33 15.25 -43.63
CA PRO A 7 -2.32 14.34 -43.06
C PRO A 7 -3.74 14.79 -43.42
N ARG A 8 -4.45 13.93 -44.14
CA ARG A 8 -5.90 14.09 -44.38
C ARG A 8 -6.65 13.71 -43.10
N ASN A 9 -7.25 14.71 -42.47
CA ASN A 9 -8.26 14.53 -41.43
C ASN A 9 -9.48 13.81 -42.03
N LYS A 10 -9.67 12.52 -41.73
CA LYS A 10 -10.96 11.84 -41.94
C LYS A 10 -11.80 12.06 -40.69
N VAL A 11 -12.73 12.99 -40.78
CA VAL A 11 -13.84 13.13 -39.84
C VAL A 11 -14.77 11.94 -40.05
N PHE A 12 -14.80 11.01 -39.09
CA PHE A 12 -15.79 9.96 -39.03
C PHE A 12 -17.10 10.55 -38.47
N GLN A 13 -18.10 10.78 -39.34
CA GLN A 13 -19.45 11.07 -38.91
C GLN A 13 -20.07 9.79 -38.37
N VAL A 14 -20.22 9.70 -37.03
CA VAL A 14 -20.89 8.59 -36.36
C VAL A 14 -22.40 8.88 -36.41
N ASN A 15 -23.14 8.09 -37.17
CA ASN A 15 -24.59 8.20 -37.31
C ASN A 15 -25.25 7.84 -35.96
N SER A 16 -25.98 8.79 -35.39
CA SER A 16 -26.66 8.69 -34.08
C SER A 16 -27.68 7.52 -33.98
N THR A 17 -28.06 6.93 -35.08
CA THR A 17 -29.02 5.80 -35.14
C THR A 17 -28.38 4.46 -34.70
N PHE A 18 -27.05 4.33 -34.79
CA PHE A 18 -26.36 3.09 -34.39
C PHE A 18 -26.13 2.99 -32.90
N ILE A 19 -26.09 4.11 -32.18
CA ILE A 19 -25.87 4.14 -30.70
C ILE A 19 -27.11 3.66 -29.96
N LEU A 20 -28.33 3.90 -30.50
CA LEU A 20 -29.58 3.48 -29.84
C LEU A 20 -29.83 1.96 -29.91
N LEU A 21 -29.29 1.26 -30.89
CA LEU A 21 -29.51 -0.18 -31.06
C LEU A 21 -28.55 -1.03 -30.20
N THR A 22 -27.38 -0.49 -29.84
CA THR A 22 -26.39 -1.22 -29.00
C THR A 22 -26.75 -1.15 -27.53
N LEU A 23 -27.46 -0.10 -27.08
CA LEU A 23 -27.88 0.03 -25.67
C LEU A 23 -29.08 -0.87 -25.30
N ARG A 24 -29.82 -1.42 -26.28
CA ARG A 24 -30.94 -2.33 -26.02
C ARG A 24 -30.51 -3.78 -25.71
N ARG A 25 -29.26 -4.15 -25.92
CA ARG A 25 -28.75 -5.52 -25.63
C ARG A 25 -28.04 -5.65 -24.30
N TYR A 26 -27.68 -4.56 -23.62
CA TYR A 26 -27.24 -4.60 -22.23
C TYR A 26 -28.46 -4.31 -21.36
N LYS A 27 -29.27 -5.34 -21.09
CA LYS A 27 -30.00 -5.37 -19.82
C LYS A 27 -28.93 -5.32 -18.73
N LEU A 28 -28.64 -4.14 -18.21
CA LEU A 28 -28.04 -4.04 -16.88
C LEU A 28 -29.02 -4.76 -15.95
N PHE A 29 -28.68 -5.97 -15.60
CA PHE A 29 -29.18 -6.58 -14.40
C PHE A 29 -28.58 -5.73 -13.26
N ALA A 30 -29.31 -4.71 -12.85
CA ALA A 30 -29.13 -4.12 -11.54
C ALA A 30 -29.56 -5.20 -10.53
N THR A 31 -28.69 -6.17 -10.32
CA THR A 31 -28.79 -7.04 -9.15
C THR A 31 -28.35 -6.22 -7.95
N PRO A 32 -29.06 -6.28 -6.85
CA PRO A 32 -28.70 -5.56 -5.64
C PRO A 32 -27.47 -6.24 -5.01
N HIS A 33 -26.28 -6.04 -5.58
CA HIS A 33 -25.04 -6.56 -5.05
C HIS A 33 -24.43 -5.71 -3.94
N THR A 34 -25.03 -4.59 -3.59
CA THR A 34 -24.59 -3.74 -2.48
C THR A 34 -24.76 -4.42 -1.10
N SER A 35 -25.71 -5.34 -0.97
CA SER A 35 -25.92 -6.07 0.29
C SER A 35 -24.94 -7.23 0.47
N SER A 36 -24.40 -7.79 -0.61
CA SER A 36 -23.53 -8.99 -0.54
C SER A 36 -22.10 -8.67 -0.12
N LEU A 37 -21.57 -7.51 -0.50
CA LEU A 37 -20.24 -7.06 -0.06
C LEU A 37 -20.23 -6.73 1.44
N PHE A 38 -21.28 -6.11 1.94
CA PHE A 38 -21.41 -5.74 3.35
C PHE A 38 -21.49 -6.97 4.27
N VAL A 39 -22.09 -8.09 3.79
CA VAL A 39 -22.24 -9.33 4.56
C VAL A 39 -20.93 -10.12 4.67
N LEU A 40 -20.00 -9.95 3.72
CA LEU A 40 -18.71 -10.65 3.75
C LEU A 40 -17.75 -10.04 4.79
N GLU A 41 -17.80 -8.75 5.02
CA GLU A 41 -16.91 -8.04 5.97
C GLU A 41 -17.26 -8.31 7.45
N THR A 42 -18.46 -8.80 7.74
CA THR A 42 -18.90 -9.10 9.12
C THR A 42 -18.67 -10.55 9.52
N ARG A 43 -18.20 -11.41 8.60
CA ARG A 43 -18.01 -12.83 8.86
C ARG A 43 -16.56 -13.12 9.25
N THR A 44 -16.41 -14.02 10.21
CA THR A 44 -15.11 -14.59 10.53
C THR A 44 -14.57 -15.37 9.33
N VAL A 45 -13.26 -15.33 9.13
CA VAL A 45 -12.57 -16.10 8.10
C VAL A 45 -11.63 -17.10 8.76
N THR A 46 -11.47 -18.25 8.14
CA THR A 46 -10.49 -19.25 8.55
C THR A 46 -9.40 -19.33 7.49
N LEU A 47 -8.16 -19.11 7.90
CA LEU A 47 -6.97 -19.28 7.08
C LEU A 47 -6.16 -20.42 7.71
N LEU A 48 -5.96 -21.49 6.95
CA LEU A 48 -5.31 -22.72 7.45
C LEU A 48 -5.93 -23.20 8.77
N ASP A 49 -5.17 -23.16 9.84
CA ASP A 49 -5.51 -23.61 11.18
C ASP A 49 -6.00 -22.50 12.11
N ARG A 50 -6.07 -21.26 11.63
CA ARG A 50 -6.41 -20.08 12.44
C ARG A 50 -7.71 -19.42 12.00
N ARG A 51 -8.45 -18.94 12.99
CA ARG A 51 -9.69 -18.19 12.81
C ARG A 51 -9.42 -16.71 13.04
N PHE A 52 -10.01 -15.87 12.18
CA PHE A 52 -9.87 -14.42 12.24
C PHE A 52 -11.23 -13.74 12.26
N GLU A 53 -11.38 -12.74 13.10
CA GLU A 53 -12.59 -11.95 13.24
C GLU A 53 -12.45 -10.59 12.55
N PRO A 54 -13.56 -10.02 12.02
CA PRO A 54 -13.54 -8.68 11.44
C PRO A 54 -13.02 -7.67 12.47
N TYR A 55 -12.10 -6.80 12.04
CA TYR A 55 -11.49 -5.82 12.93
C TYR A 55 -11.63 -4.39 12.40
N ILE A 56 -11.22 -4.13 11.16
CA ILE A 56 -11.35 -2.81 10.53
C ILE A 56 -11.98 -3.01 9.15
N SER A 57 -13.11 -2.32 8.91
CA SER A 57 -13.84 -2.42 7.64
C SER A 57 -13.08 -1.77 6.49
N ALA A 58 -13.35 -2.23 5.25
CA ALA A 58 -12.80 -1.64 4.04
C ALA A 58 -13.13 -0.14 3.91
N GLU A 59 -14.33 0.27 4.29
CA GLU A 59 -14.73 1.68 4.27
C GLU A 59 -13.87 2.55 5.19
N ARG A 60 -13.59 2.07 6.41
CA ARG A 60 -12.72 2.78 7.35
C ARG A 60 -11.29 2.86 6.83
N ILE A 61 -10.77 1.78 6.23
CA ILE A 61 -9.45 1.74 5.61
C ILE A 61 -9.37 2.76 4.49
N HIS A 62 -10.35 2.75 3.57
CA HIS A 62 -10.42 3.69 2.45
C HIS A 62 -10.43 5.16 2.92
N THR A 63 -11.22 5.47 3.94
CA THR A 63 -11.28 6.81 4.54
C THR A 63 -9.92 7.21 5.10
N ALA A 64 -9.26 6.32 5.86
CA ALA A 64 -7.97 6.58 6.46
C ALA A 64 -6.87 6.82 5.42
N ILE A 65 -6.86 6.01 4.34
CA ILE A 65 -5.91 6.20 3.22
C ILE A 65 -6.16 7.54 2.52
N SER A 66 -7.41 7.92 2.34
CA SER A 66 -7.77 9.21 1.72
C SER A 66 -7.32 10.41 2.56
N GLU A 67 -7.40 10.30 3.87
CA GLU A 67 -6.89 11.32 4.80
C GLU A 67 -5.36 11.40 4.76
N LEU A 68 -4.70 10.24 4.72
CA LEU A 68 -3.25 10.13 4.62
C LEU A 68 -2.76 10.72 3.29
N ALA A 69 -3.40 10.39 2.17
CA ALA A 69 -3.08 10.94 0.85
C ALA A 69 -3.18 12.48 0.82
N ARG A 70 -4.22 13.05 1.45
CA ARG A 70 -4.37 14.52 1.56
C ARG A 70 -3.22 15.16 2.34
N ARG A 71 -2.70 14.50 3.39
CA ARG A 71 -1.53 14.98 4.14
C ARG A 71 -0.28 14.97 3.28
N ILE A 72 -0.01 13.86 2.58
CA ILE A 72 1.14 13.74 1.67
C ILE A 72 1.04 14.78 0.55
N ASN A 73 -0.12 14.92 -0.10
CA ASN A 73 -0.33 15.88 -1.18
C ASN A 73 -0.06 17.33 -0.74
N ARG A 74 -0.45 17.70 0.47
CA ARG A 74 -0.16 19.02 1.03
C ARG A 74 1.34 19.21 1.25
N ASP A 75 2.02 18.23 1.82
CA ASP A 75 3.43 18.33 2.17
C ASP A 75 4.34 18.32 0.93
N TYR A 76 3.86 17.72 -0.17
CA TYR A 76 4.59 17.66 -1.45
C TYR A 76 4.09 18.66 -2.49
N ALA A 77 3.14 19.56 -2.16
CA ALA A 77 2.55 20.51 -3.09
C ALA A 77 3.58 21.45 -3.74
N ALA A 78 4.64 21.81 -3.01
CA ALA A 78 5.73 22.66 -3.50
C ALA A 78 6.95 21.86 -4.00
N CYS A 79 6.86 20.53 -4.08
CA CYS A 79 7.96 19.71 -4.54
C CYS A 79 8.16 19.92 -6.05
N THR A 80 9.36 20.37 -6.45
CA THR A 80 9.70 20.58 -7.86
C THR A 80 10.34 19.38 -8.54
N GLY A 81 10.61 18.30 -7.76
CA GLY A 81 11.17 17.06 -8.25
C GLY A 81 10.09 16.01 -8.53
N ARG A 82 10.54 14.79 -8.82
CA ARG A 82 9.69 13.60 -8.93
C ARG A 82 9.85 12.75 -7.68
N PRO A 83 8.98 12.90 -6.67
CA PRO A 83 9.06 12.07 -5.47
C PRO A 83 8.89 10.59 -5.83
N LEU A 84 9.53 9.71 -5.07
CA LEU A 84 9.44 8.26 -5.25
C LEU A 84 8.60 7.65 -4.14
N LEU A 85 7.50 6.97 -4.50
CA LEU A 85 6.81 6.06 -3.61
C LEU A 85 7.52 4.71 -3.68
N LEU A 86 8.25 4.34 -2.64
CA LEU A 86 8.97 3.07 -2.56
C LEU A 86 8.15 2.06 -1.74
N VAL A 87 7.62 1.05 -2.43
CA VAL A 87 6.67 0.09 -1.87
C VAL A 87 7.38 -1.17 -1.39
N THR A 88 7.18 -1.53 -0.14
CA THR A 88 7.69 -2.79 0.43
C THR A 88 6.79 -3.96 0.05
N LEU A 89 7.35 -4.92 -0.65
CA LEU A 89 6.62 -6.13 -1.06
C LEU A 89 6.72 -7.22 0.01
N ASN A 90 5.67 -8.07 0.14
CA ASN A 90 4.44 -8.11 -0.67
C ASN A 90 3.26 -7.39 0.00
N GLY A 91 3.32 -7.16 1.31
CA GLY A 91 2.18 -6.71 2.12
C GLY A 91 1.66 -5.33 1.74
N ALA A 92 2.57 -4.39 1.48
CA ALA A 92 2.18 -3.01 1.16
C ALA A 92 1.55 -2.83 -0.24
N LEU A 93 1.49 -3.87 -1.09
CA LEU A 93 1.00 -3.73 -2.47
C LEU A 93 -0.40 -3.12 -2.57
N VAL A 94 -1.35 -3.63 -1.75
CA VAL A 94 -2.75 -3.19 -1.81
C VAL A 94 -2.88 -1.75 -1.31
N PHE A 95 -2.29 -1.46 -0.16
CA PHE A 95 -2.23 -0.12 0.43
C PHE A 95 -1.61 0.90 -0.52
N ALA A 96 -0.42 0.58 -1.03
CA ALA A 96 0.33 1.48 -1.91
C ALA A 96 -0.41 1.74 -3.23
N GLY A 97 -1.09 0.75 -3.81
CA GLY A 97 -1.87 0.91 -5.02
C GLY A 97 -3.04 1.88 -4.83
N GLU A 98 -3.74 1.80 -3.70
CA GLU A 98 -4.83 2.73 -3.38
C GLU A 98 -4.31 4.12 -3.04
N LEU A 99 -3.23 4.22 -2.26
CA LEU A 99 -2.59 5.48 -1.93
C LEU A 99 -2.09 6.19 -3.18
N PHE A 100 -1.35 5.50 -4.05
CA PHE A 100 -0.73 6.06 -5.26
C PHE A 100 -1.74 6.72 -6.19
N ARG A 101 -2.92 6.11 -6.34
CA ARG A 101 -4.02 6.68 -7.16
C ARG A 101 -4.56 8.00 -6.62
N GLN A 102 -4.31 8.34 -5.36
CA GLN A 102 -4.78 9.54 -4.69
C GLN A 102 -3.67 10.60 -4.50
N LEU A 103 -2.43 10.27 -4.89
CA LEU A 103 -1.33 11.23 -4.87
C LEU A 103 -1.40 12.17 -6.07
N ASN A 104 -1.10 13.45 -5.83
CA ASN A 104 -1.03 14.49 -6.85
C ASN A 104 0.41 14.73 -7.29
N GLY A 105 0.59 15.22 -8.52
CA GLY A 105 1.91 15.54 -9.06
C GLY A 105 2.62 14.33 -9.68
N ASP A 106 3.92 14.48 -9.93
CA ASP A 106 4.73 13.54 -10.71
C ASP A 106 5.38 12.47 -9.81
N PHE A 107 4.60 11.83 -8.95
CA PHE A 107 5.11 10.70 -8.18
C PHE A 107 5.47 9.52 -9.09
N GLU A 108 6.66 8.99 -8.91
CA GLU A 108 7.06 7.71 -9.47
C GLU A 108 6.85 6.61 -8.41
N VAL A 109 6.69 5.38 -8.86
CA VAL A 109 6.58 4.20 -7.98
C VAL A 109 7.69 3.21 -8.29
N ALA A 110 8.30 2.66 -7.24
CA ALA A 110 9.22 1.55 -7.32
C ALA A 110 8.93 0.56 -6.19
N PHE A 111 9.47 -0.63 -6.31
CA PHE A 111 9.24 -1.72 -5.38
C PHE A 111 10.56 -2.19 -4.79
N VAL A 112 10.49 -2.65 -3.55
CA VAL A 112 11.59 -3.27 -2.85
C VAL A 112 11.06 -4.46 -2.06
N LYS A 113 11.84 -5.51 -1.94
CA LYS A 113 11.52 -6.62 -1.04
C LYS A 113 12.71 -6.93 -0.16
N LEU A 114 12.43 -6.98 1.14
CA LEU A 114 13.41 -7.37 2.15
C LEU A 114 12.95 -8.66 2.80
N SER A 115 13.90 -9.53 3.12
CA SER A 115 13.69 -10.68 3.98
C SER A 115 14.61 -10.59 5.20
N SER A 116 14.10 -11.03 6.35
CA SER A 116 14.91 -11.27 7.53
C SER A 116 15.50 -12.67 7.44
N TYR A 117 16.79 -12.81 7.59
CA TYR A 117 17.43 -14.11 7.66
C TYR A 117 17.16 -14.73 9.04
N GLU A 118 16.22 -15.67 9.11
CA GLU A 118 16.01 -16.54 10.28
C GLU A 118 16.96 -17.74 10.20
N GLY A 119 18.24 -17.51 10.55
CA GLY A 119 19.24 -18.59 10.69
C GLY A 119 19.79 -18.62 12.11
N MET A 120 20.26 -19.79 12.59
CA MET A 120 20.94 -19.94 13.88
C MET A 120 22.17 -19.03 13.95
N GLY A 121 22.00 -17.83 14.52
CA GLY A 121 23.01 -16.77 14.56
C GLY A 121 22.55 -15.47 13.89
N SER A 122 21.27 -15.12 13.98
CA SER A 122 20.70 -13.92 13.35
C SER A 122 21.40 -12.64 13.85
N THR A 123 22.27 -12.09 13.01
CA THR A 123 22.92 -10.79 13.22
C THR A 123 22.02 -9.61 12.86
N GLY A 124 20.69 -9.82 12.70
CA GLY A 124 19.75 -8.77 12.31
C GLY A 124 19.98 -8.23 10.88
N LYS A 125 20.76 -8.93 10.05
CA LYS A 125 21.02 -8.50 8.68
C LYS A 125 19.77 -8.71 7.82
N VAL A 126 19.27 -7.62 7.29
CA VAL A 126 18.18 -7.60 6.31
C VAL A 126 18.80 -7.80 4.93
N GLN A 127 18.26 -8.74 4.16
CA GLN A 127 18.67 -9.01 2.79
C GLN A 127 17.66 -8.37 1.83
N LEU A 128 18.19 -7.78 0.74
CA LEU A 128 17.38 -7.28 -0.36
C LEU A 128 17.11 -8.42 -1.36
N ASP A 129 15.88 -8.94 -1.35
CA ASP A 129 15.44 -9.94 -2.34
C ASP A 129 15.12 -9.30 -3.69
N VAL A 130 14.51 -8.10 -3.63
CA VAL A 130 14.23 -7.25 -4.80
C VAL A 130 14.90 -5.90 -4.53
N PRO A 131 15.97 -5.55 -5.26
CA PRO A 131 16.66 -4.29 -5.07
C PRO A 131 15.82 -3.10 -5.59
N VAL A 132 16.09 -1.92 -5.04
CA VAL A 132 15.52 -0.68 -5.56
C VAL A 132 16.11 -0.40 -6.95
N THR A 133 15.25 -0.44 -7.98
CA THR A 133 15.67 -0.25 -9.38
C THR A 133 15.61 1.21 -9.83
N ALA A 134 14.94 2.07 -9.05
CA ALA A 134 14.83 3.49 -9.37
C ALA A 134 16.09 4.28 -8.94
N GLU A 135 16.37 5.38 -9.64
CA GLU A 135 17.37 6.35 -9.21
C GLU A 135 16.93 7.00 -7.88
N VAL A 136 17.79 6.94 -6.87
CA VAL A 136 17.52 7.37 -5.50
C VAL A 136 18.18 8.70 -5.17
N ARG A 137 19.39 8.94 -5.76
CA ARG A 137 20.23 10.09 -5.42
C ARG A 137 19.50 11.44 -5.66
N GLY A 138 19.47 12.27 -4.62
CA GLY A 138 18.87 13.61 -4.66
C GLY A 138 17.35 13.63 -4.71
N ARG A 139 16.68 12.49 -4.53
CA ARG A 139 15.20 12.39 -4.55
C ARG A 139 14.59 12.41 -3.17
N ASP A 140 13.35 12.89 -3.11
CA ASP A 140 12.47 12.68 -1.96
C ASP A 140 11.79 11.33 -2.09
N ILE A 141 11.82 10.55 -1.02
CA ILE A 141 11.30 9.18 -1.01
C ILE A 141 10.25 9.06 0.09
N VAL A 142 9.14 8.44 -0.24
CA VAL A 142 8.13 7.97 0.71
C VAL A 142 8.13 6.46 0.70
N ILE A 143 8.58 5.82 1.78
CA ILE A 143 8.46 4.38 1.97
C ILE A 143 6.98 4.09 2.27
N ALA A 144 6.36 3.17 1.51
CA ALA A 144 5.01 2.67 1.77
C ALA A 144 5.10 1.27 2.38
N GLU A 145 4.67 1.13 3.64
CA GLU A 145 4.70 -0.11 4.43
C GLU A 145 3.28 -0.52 4.81
N ASP A 146 2.98 -1.82 4.85
CA ASP A 146 1.67 -2.30 5.32
C ASP A 146 1.54 -2.17 6.84
N VAL A 147 2.52 -2.65 7.59
CA VAL A 147 2.52 -2.61 9.07
C VAL A 147 3.87 -2.17 9.60
N VAL A 148 3.89 -1.13 10.40
CA VAL A 148 5.04 -0.79 11.25
C VAL A 148 4.78 -1.36 12.65
N ASP A 149 5.47 -2.47 12.92
CA ASP A 149 5.48 -3.17 14.21
C ASP A 149 6.77 -2.85 14.97
N THR A 150 7.82 -3.65 14.79
CA THR A 150 9.15 -3.36 15.38
C THR A 150 9.92 -2.29 14.62
N GLY A 151 9.57 -2.03 13.37
CA GLY A 151 10.22 -1.05 12.51
C GLY A 151 11.55 -1.49 11.91
N ASN A 152 11.95 -2.76 12.03
CA ASN A 152 13.23 -3.24 11.49
C ASN A 152 13.37 -2.98 9.99
N THR A 153 12.30 -3.23 9.22
CA THR A 153 12.25 -3.00 7.77
C THR A 153 12.50 -1.55 7.42
N ILE A 154 11.75 -0.62 8.04
CA ILE A 154 11.86 0.81 7.73
C ILE A 154 13.23 1.37 8.14
N HIS A 155 13.82 0.93 9.25
CA HIS A 155 15.15 1.34 9.66
C HIS A 155 16.22 0.86 8.68
N ALA A 156 16.17 -0.40 8.25
CA ALA A 156 17.10 -0.93 7.27
C ALA A 156 17.02 -0.17 5.93
N LEU A 157 15.80 0.04 5.42
CA LEU A 157 15.57 0.80 4.19
C LEU A 157 16.02 2.24 4.30
N HIS A 158 15.69 2.91 5.38
CA HIS A 158 16.09 4.30 5.61
C HIS A 158 17.61 4.47 5.52
N GLY A 159 18.36 3.60 6.22
CA GLY A 159 19.82 3.62 6.18
C GLY A 159 20.38 3.40 4.77
N LEU A 160 19.84 2.43 4.03
CA LEU A 160 20.24 2.14 2.65
C LEU A 160 19.96 3.33 1.71
N LEU A 161 18.80 3.95 1.84
CA LEU A 161 18.39 5.09 1.00
C LEU A 161 19.23 6.34 1.30
N GLN A 162 19.56 6.59 2.56
CA GLN A 162 20.47 7.69 2.92
C GLN A 162 21.87 7.45 2.37
N GLN A 163 22.42 6.25 2.49
CA GLN A 163 23.73 5.90 1.91
C GLN A 163 23.72 6.02 0.37
N ALA A 164 22.58 5.73 -0.28
CA ALA A 164 22.41 5.93 -1.73
C ALA A 164 22.25 7.42 -2.12
N GLY A 165 22.20 8.34 -1.15
CA GLY A 165 22.16 9.79 -1.36
C GLY A 165 20.74 10.33 -1.58
N ALA A 166 19.69 9.73 -1.03
CA ALA A 166 18.36 10.30 -1.01
C ALA A 166 18.36 11.69 -0.36
N ARG A 167 17.56 12.62 -0.90
CA ARG A 167 17.43 13.99 -0.36
C ARG A 167 16.62 13.97 0.95
N SER A 168 15.53 13.22 0.96
CA SER A 168 14.73 12.97 2.15
C SER A 168 14.09 11.58 2.07
N VAL A 169 13.85 10.99 3.24
CA VAL A 169 13.12 9.72 3.36
C VAL A 169 12.05 9.89 4.42
N ARG A 170 10.80 9.65 4.06
CA ARG A 170 9.64 9.66 4.94
C ARG A 170 8.97 8.30 4.93
N VAL A 171 8.23 7.98 5.99
CA VAL A 171 7.53 6.69 6.15
C VAL A 171 6.03 6.92 6.15
N ALA A 172 5.34 6.21 5.24
CA ALA A 172 3.89 6.08 5.21
C ALA A 172 3.52 4.62 5.48
N THR A 173 2.60 4.38 6.41
CA THR A 173 2.14 3.03 6.72
C THR A 173 0.63 2.96 6.78
N LEU A 174 0.06 1.82 6.37
CA LEU A 174 -1.35 1.54 6.56
C LEU A 174 -1.66 1.37 8.05
N VAL A 175 -0.85 0.58 8.76
CA VAL A 175 -1.05 0.26 10.16
C VAL A 175 0.22 0.53 10.96
N LEU A 176 0.10 1.30 12.02
CA LEU A 176 1.13 1.47 13.05
C LEU A 176 0.69 0.76 14.33
N LYS A 177 1.59 0.03 14.97
CA LYS A 177 1.42 -0.51 16.33
C LYS A 177 2.25 0.29 17.32
N PRO A 178 1.73 1.40 17.87
CA PRO A 178 2.52 2.35 18.65
C PRO A 178 3.14 1.70 19.89
N THR A 179 2.39 0.81 20.56
CA THR A 179 2.83 0.13 21.79
C THR A 179 4.03 -0.79 21.54
N VAL A 180 4.18 -1.34 20.36
CA VAL A 180 5.32 -2.17 19.98
C VAL A 180 6.45 -1.28 19.48
N TYR A 181 6.16 -0.38 18.55
CA TYR A 181 7.15 0.45 17.88
C TYR A 181 7.94 1.34 18.88
N TYR A 182 7.21 2.05 19.73
CA TYR A 182 7.83 3.00 20.69
C TYR A 182 8.41 2.33 21.94
N ARG A 183 8.18 1.03 22.16
CA ARG A 183 8.82 0.24 23.23
C ARG A 183 10.12 -0.42 22.81
N GLN A 184 10.53 -0.27 21.55
CA GLN A 184 11.79 -0.87 21.09
C GLN A 184 12.97 -0.32 21.93
N PRO A 185 13.97 -1.18 22.22
CA PRO A 185 15.18 -0.74 22.90
C PRO A 185 15.82 0.40 22.08
N GLU A 186 16.51 1.30 22.79
CA GLU A 186 17.22 2.40 22.16
C GLU A 186 18.11 1.88 21.02
N ARG A 187 17.88 2.41 19.82
CA ARG A 187 18.75 2.17 18.68
C ARG A 187 19.81 3.25 18.63
N PRO A 188 21.04 2.94 18.18
CA PRO A 188 22.11 3.94 18.10
C PRO A 188 21.69 5.21 17.32
N GLU A 189 20.87 5.03 16.27
CA GLU A 189 20.34 6.10 15.42
C GLU A 189 19.03 6.71 15.95
N GLY A 190 18.48 6.21 17.06
CA GLY A 190 17.14 6.56 17.54
C GLY A 190 16.02 5.88 16.75
N LEU A 191 14.76 6.16 17.14
CA LEU A 191 13.59 5.71 16.40
C LEU A 191 13.31 6.66 15.23
N LEU A 192 13.03 6.10 14.05
CA LEU A 192 12.59 6.88 12.90
C LEU A 192 11.16 7.38 13.14
N PRO A 193 10.85 8.62 12.78
CA PRO A 193 9.46 9.05 12.79
C PRO A 193 8.66 8.27 11.74
N VAL A 194 7.43 7.85 12.10
CA VAL A 194 6.43 7.42 11.13
C VAL A 194 5.65 8.68 10.75
N ASP A 195 5.98 9.27 9.58
CA ASP A 195 5.44 10.56 9.17
C ASP A 195 3.95 10.50 8.89
N TYR A 196 3.50 9.37 8.32
CA TYR A 196 2.14 9.17 7.86
C TYR A 196 1.62 7.80 8.26
N ALA A 197 0.94 7.69 9.38
CA ALA A 197 0.16 6.51 9.74
C ALA A 197 -1.31 6.74 9.35
N ALA A 198 -1.92 5.77 8.65
CA ALA A 198 -3.34 5.79 8.32
C ALA A 198 -4.18 5.30 9.50
N LEU A 199 -3.76 4.22 10.15
CA LEU A 199 -4.44 3.59 11.27
C LEU A 199 -3.44 3.25 12.37
N GLU A 200 -3.88 3.39 13.62
CA GLU A 200 -3.15 2.90 14.77
C GLU A 200 -3.94 1.74 15.40
N VAL A 201 -3.25 0.66 15.73
CA VAL A 201 -3.85 -0.54 16.33
C VAL A 201 -3.02 -1.04 17.51
N GLU A 202 -3.66 -1.84 18.34
CA GLU A 202 -3.01 -2.57 19.44
C GLU A 202 -2.07 -3.66 18.93
N GLU A 203 -1.27 -4.23 19.83
CA GLU A 203 -0.40 -5.37 19.56
C GLU A 203 -1.21 -6.65 19.34
N ARG A 204 -1.75 -6.82 18.13
CA ARG A 204 -2.53 -7.99 17.73
C ARG A 204 -2.06 -8.52 16.38
N PHE A 205 -2.22 -9.84 16.17
CA PHE A 205 -1.94 -10.41 14.86
C PHE A 205 -3.10 -10.14 13.91
N ILE A 206 -2.82 -9.49 12.79
CA ILE A 206 -3.80 -9.03 11.81
C ILE A 206 -3.48 -9.54 10.41
N VAL A 207 -4.52 -9.76 9.62
CA VAL A 207 -4.45 -10.17 8.21
C VAL A 207 -5.45 -9.38 7.37
N GLY A 208 -5.31 -9.45 6.06
CA GLY A 208 -6.17 -8.72 5.13
C GLY A 208 -5.55 -7.44 4.63
N TYR A 209 -6.11 -6.90 3.56
CA TYR A 209 -5.66 -5.69 2.90
C TYR A 209 -4.16 -5.67 2.56
N GLY A 210 -3.63 -6.78 2.09
CA GLY A 210 -2.21 -6.99 1.77
C GLY A 210 -1.45 -7.82 2.79
N MET A 211 -1.81 -7.76 4.09
CA MET A 211 -1.22 -8.54 5.17
C MET A 211 -1.66 -10.00 5.13
N ASP A 212 -0.81 -10.92 5.56
CA ASP A 212 -1.05 -12.36 5.41
C ASP A 212 -0.81 -13.18 6.69
N TYR A 213 -1.32 -14.40 6.60
CA TYR A 213 -0.92 -15.53 7.43
C TYR A 213 -0.49 -16.66 6.50
N ASP A 214 0.81 -16.97 6.52
CA ASP A 214 1.43 -18.00 5.65
C ASP A 214 1.07 -17.85 4.16
N GLY A 215 1.18 -16.63 3.63
CA GLY A 215 0.89 -16.29 2.24
C GLY A 215 -0.60 -16.09 1.91
N LEU A 216 -1.52 -16.40 2.81
CA LEU A 216 -2.96 -16.31 2.61
C LEU A 216 -3.58 -15.08 3.26
N GLY A 217 -4.72 -14.63 2.77
CA GLY A 217 -5.49 -13.53 3.35
C GLY A 217 -5.19 -12.15 2.76
N ARG A 218 -4.14 -11.97 1.97
CA ARG A 218 -3.77 -10.65 1.39
C ARG A 218 -4.87 -10.02 0.55
N ASN A 219 -5.72 -10.84 -0.07
CA ASN A 219 -6.83 -10.44 -0.94
C ASN A 219 -8.13 -10.07 -0.21
N LEU A 220 -8.16 -10.18 1.12
CA LEU A 220 -9.33 -9.75 1.90
C LEU A 220 -9.45 -8.22 1.84
N GLY A 221 -10.66 -7.71 1.61
CA GLY A 221 -10.91 -6.27 1.47
C GLY A 221 -10.92 -5.49 2.78
N ALA A 222 -11.01 -6.18 3.93
CA ALA A 222 -10.97 -5.62 5.28
C ALA A 222 -9.77 -6.17 6.06
N ILE A 223 -9.49 -5.58 7.23
CA ILE A 223 -8.51 -6.11 8.17
C ILE A 223 -9.23 -6.98 9.21
N TYR A 224 -8.68 -8.15 9.44
CA TYR A 224 -9.16 -9.13 10.40
C TYR A 224 -8.09 -9.36 11.46
N VAL A 225 -8.52 -9.71 12.65
CA VAL A 225 -7.64 -9.99 13.78
C VAL A 225 -7.77 -11.46 14.18
N LEU A 226 -6.65 -12.05 14.59
CA LEU A 226 -6.64 -13.42 15.10
C LEU A 226 -7.61 -13.55 16.28
N SER A 227 -8.55 -14.48 16.19
CA SER A 227 -9.47 -14.79 17.29
C SER A 227 -8.68 -15.33 18.47
N GLU A 228 -8.96 -14.83 19.65
CA GLU A 228 -8.50 -15.46 20.88
C GLU A 228 -9.40 -16.67 21.10
N ASP A 229 -8.90 -17.87 20.80
CA ASP A 229 -9.60 -19.10 21.15
C ASP A 229 -9.73 -19.12 22.67
N ARG A 230 -10.92 -18.78 23.18
CA ARG A 230 -11.26 -19.16 24.54
C ARG A 230 -11.44 -20.66 24.49
N GLU A 231 -10.40 -21.42 24.84
CA GLU A 231 -10.54 -22.83 25.17
C GLU A 231 -11.70 -22.93 26.17
N LYS A 232 -12.76 -23.66 25.73
CA LYS A 232 -13.88 -24.01 26.60
C LYS A 232 -13.59 -25.34 27.27
#